data_df6d559c4ec5912917e33fa538700576
#
_entry.id   df6d559c4ec5912917e33fa538700576
#
_cell.length_a   1.000
_cell.length_b   1.000
_cell.length_c   1.000
_cell.angle_alpha   90.00
_cell.angle_beta   90.00
_cell.angle_gamma   90.00
#
_symmetry.space_group_name_H-M   'P 1'
#
loop_
_entity.id
_entity.type
_entity.pdbx_description
1 polymer ?
#
loop_
_entity_poly.entity_id
_entity_poly.type
_entity_poly.pdbx_seq_one_letter_code
_entity_poly.pdbx_strand_id
1 'polypeptide(L)'
;MKKPVKIAILILLIALIAVLIWFGNVMMGNPVSHALASKAAKAFLSDRFSGTDYQMERITYSFKDGRYHAFITSPTSIDGDFSVCFSMLGEYCYDTYDSVLDGWNTAQRLESEYRKLTDTILNDPALPYDNTQIYSIMFGRLEIYPKEAFEDPNATDVPEYAILLEDLELNKIYNIKELGAKAGHLILYVDNDTISVEETARIMLDFRSMFDEADIPFYAMDFVLRHPRTEDGKSDDEEIRINDFLYQDIYEEGLADRIEIAIEQTAAYYAMLDQMK
;
A
#
# COMPACT_ATOMS: atom_id res chain seq x y z
N MET A 1 14.89 60.29 5.13
CA MET A 1 15.83 59.13 5.17
C MET A 1 17.11 59.49 4.42
N LYS A 2 18.29 59.27 5.03
CA LYS A 2 19.60 59.54 4.39
C LYS A 2 19.82 58.58 3.21
N LYS A 3 20.46 59.05 2.11
CA LYS A 3 20.75 58.22 0.91
C LYS A 3 21.25 56.78 1.24
N PRO A 4 22.22 56.56 2.19
CA PRO A 4 22.71 55.22 2.49
C PRO A 4 21.64 54.29 3.08
N VAL A 5 20.66 54.81 3.83
CA VAL A 5 19.55 53.98 4.38
C VAL A 5 18.61 53.52 3.27
N LYS A 6 18.35 54.34 2.25
CA LYS A 6 17.51 53.95 1.10
C LYS A 6 18.19 52.83 0.28
N ILE A 7 19.52 52.92 0.10
CA ILE A 7 20.31 51.88 -0.61
C ILE A 7 20.31 50.59 0.18
N ALA A 8 20.49 50.61 1.49
CA ALA A 8 20.47 49.44 2.34
C ALA A 8 19.10 48.73 2.30
N ILE A 9 18.00 49.49 2.35
CA ILE A 9 16.64 48.92 2.23
C ILE A 9 16.42 48.28 0.84
N LEU A 10 16.91 48.91 -0.23
CA LEU A 10 16.79 48.35 -1.57
C LEU A 10 17.56 47.04 -1.72
N ILE A 11 18.78 46.95 -1.17
CA ILE A 11 19.59 45.71 -1.19
C ILE A 11 18.87 44.62 -0.39
N LEU A 12 18.30 44.92 0.78
CA LEU A 12 17.57 43.98 1.59
C LEU A 12 16.31 43.43 0.87
N LEU A 13 15.62 44.34 0.16
CA LEU A 13 14.43 43.96 -0.63
C LEU A 13 14.79 43.02 -1.79
N ILE A 14 15.89 43.31 -2.50
CA ILE A 14 16.40 42.46 -3.59
C ILE A 14 16.81 41.08 -3.04
N ALA A 15 17.51 41.07 -1.90
CA ALA A 15 17.90 39.82 -1.24
C ALA A 15 16.66 38.98 -0.83
N LEU A 16 15.65 39.63 -0.26
CA LEU A 16 14.39 38.95 0.09
C LEU A 16 13.68 38.38 -1.13
N ILE A 17 13.59 39.15 -2.21
CA ILE A 17 12.99 38.68 -3.47
C ILE A 17 13.79 37.46 -4.03
N ALA A 18 15.12 37.51 -3.99
CA ALA A 18 15.96 36.44 -4.45
C ALA A 18 15.74 35.14 -3.62
N VAL A 19 15.60 35.29 -2.30
CA VAL A 19 15.27 34.14 -1.40
C VAL A 19 13.89 33.57 -1.71
N LEU A 20 12.89 34.40 -1.94
CA LEU A 20 11.53 33.96 -2.29
C LEU A 20 11.50 33.24 -3.63
N ILE A 21 12.24 33.74 -4.63
CA ILE A 21 12.36 33.07 -5.95
C ILE A 21 13.08 31.71 -5.79
N TRP A 22 14.18 31.69 -5.02
CA TRP A 22 14.92 30.46 -4.74
C TRP A 22 14.02 29.43 -4.03
N PHE A 23 13.32 29.85 -2.99
CA PHE A 23 12.39 29.00 -2.26
C PHE A 23 11.25 28.48 -3.16
N GLY A 24 10.66 29.33 -3.98
CA GLY A 24 9.66 28.94 -4.97
C GLY A 24 10.18 27.86 -5.95
N ASN A 25 11.41 28.04 -6.44
CA ASN A 25 12.05 27.05 -7.33
C ASN A 25 12.29 25.71 -6.64
N VAL A 26 12.69 25.72 -5.35
CA VAL A 26 12.91 24.49 -4.57
C VAL A 26 11.61 23.75 -4.29
N MET A 27 10.50 24.48 -4.06
CA MET A 27 9.22 23.88 -3.70
C MET A 27 8.37 23.48 -4.92
N MET A 28 8.44 24.22 -6.01
CA MET A 28 7.56 24.07 -7.17
C MET A 28 8.29 23.65 -8.46
N GLY A 29 9.63 23.61 -8.44
CA GLY A 29 10.42 23.53 -9.66
C GLY A 29 10.38 24.85 -10.43
N ASN A 30 10.88 24.87 -11.67
CA ASN A 30 10.85 26.04 -12.53
C ASN A 30 10.51 25.67 -13.99
N PRO A 31 9.98 26.63 -14.77
CA PRO A 31 9.55 26.37 -16.15
C PRO A 31 10.67 25.90 -17.08
N VAL A 32 11.90 26.35 -16.88
CA VAL A 32 13.06 25.95 -17.73
C VAL A 32 13.39 24.49 -17.49
N SER A 33 13.56 24.10 -16.23
CA SER A 33 13.84 22.69 -15.87
C SER A 33 12.69 21.76 -16.27
N HIS A 34 11.43 22.21 -16.13
CA HIS A 34 10.27 21.48 -16.62
C HIS A 34 10.35 21.24 -18.15
N ALA A 35 10.71 22.26 -18.93
CA ALA A 35 10.85 22.11 -20.38
C ALA A 35 12.01 21.19 -20.76
N LEU A 36 13.14 21.25 -20.03
CA LEU A 36 14.28 20.37 -20.25
C LEU A 36 13.91 18.90 -19.95
N ALA A 37 13.28 18.64 -18.80
CA ALA A 37 12.84 17.31 -18.42
C ALA A 37 11.76 16.76 -19.38
N SER A 38 10.82 17.61 -19.84
CA SER A 38 9.81 17.22 -20.83
C SER A 38 10.44 16.85 -22.18
N LYS A 39 11.46 17.59 -22.63
CA LYS A 39 12.20 17.26 -23.84
C LYS A 39 12.96 15.95 -23.69
N ALA A 40 13.60 15.73 -22.54
CA ALA A 40 14.34 14.50 -22.26
C ALA A 40 13.40 13.29 -22.20
N ALA A 41 12.23 13.42 -21.58
CA ALA A 41 11.22 12.35 -21.52
C ALA A 41 10.73 11.94 -22.92
N LYS A 42 10.48 12.91 -23.81
CA LYS A 42 10.10 12.61 -25.19
C LYS A 42 11.23 11.91 -25.97
N ALA A 43 12.49 12.33 -25.77
CA ALA A 43 13.65 11.67 -26.37
C ALA A 43 13.80 10.24 -25.85
N PHE A 44 13.68 10.04 -24.54
CA PHE A 44 13.72 8.73 -23.89
C PHE A 44 12.68 7.76 -24.50
N LEU A 45 11.44 8.22 -24.68
CA LEU A 45 10.38 7.41 -25.30
C LEU A 45 10.70 7.07 -26.75
N SER A 46 11.15 8.05 -27.55
CA SER A 46 11.48 7.80 -28.96
C SER A 46 12.65 6.84 -29.11
N ASP A 47 13.62 6.85 -28.21
CA ASP A 47 14.83 6.04 -28.29
C ASP A 47 14.62 4.62 -27.77
N ARG A 48 13.94 4.47 -26.61
CA ARG A 48 13.79 3.16 -25.96
C ARG A 48 12.50 2.44 -26.31
N PHE A 49 11.44 3.18 -26.61
CA PHE A 49 10.09 2.65 -26.85
C PHE A 49 9.57 2.96 -28.26
N SER A 50 10.51 3.09 -29.22
CA SER A 50 10.17 3.30 -30.64
C SER A 50 9.33 2.13 -31.15
N GLY A 51 8.17 2.46 -31.76
CA GLY A 51 7.25 1.46 -32.32
C GLY A 51 6.26 0.85 -31.28
N THR A 52 6.29 1.31 -30.04
CA THR A 52 5.25 1.04 -29.04
C THR A 52 4.22 2.18 -29.03
N ASP A 53 3.14 1.98 -28.29
CA ASP A 53 2.10 3.00 -28.08
C ASP A 53 2.27 3.80 -26.79
N TYR A 54 3.41 3.63 -26.10
CA TYR A 54 3.73 4.40 -24.91
C TYR A 54 3.77 5.90 -25.17
N GLN A 55 3.11 6.65 -24.31
CA GLN A 55 3.03 8.11 -24.38
C GLN A 55 3.22 8.75 -23.01
N MET A 56 3.80 9.94 -22.99
CA MET A 56 3.91 10.72 -21.77
C MET A 56 2.57 11.38 -21.48
N GLU A 57 1.92 10.96 -20.40
CA GLU A 57 0.67 11.55 -19.90
C GLU A 57 0.91 12.94 -19.31
N ARG A 58 1.84 13.01 -18.35
CA ARG A 58 2.20 14.24 -17.64
C ARG A 58 3.62 14.17 -17.11
N ILE A 59 4.13 15.34 -16.70
CA ILE A 59 5.38 15.45 -15.95
C ILE A 59 5.17 16.34 -14.73
N THR A 60 5.67 15.92 -13.57
CA THR A 60 5.52 16.62 -12.30
C THR A 60 6.86 16.82 -11.62
N TYR A 61 6.99 17.92 -10.88
CA TYR A 61 8.14 18.14 -10.01
C TYR A 61 7.85 17.60 -8.62
N SER A 62 8.81 16.91 -8.04
CA SER A 62 8.79 16.43 -6.67
C SER A 62 9.79 17.23 -5.82
N PHE A 63 9.30 17.99 -4.85
CA PHE A 63 10.17 18.76 -3.94
C PHE A 63 10.92 17.86 -2.95
N LYS A 64 10.48 16.59 -2.76
CA LYS A 64 11.12 15.64 -1.84
C LYS A 64 12.50 15.23 -2.31
N ASP A 65 12.66 15.04 -3.61
CA ASP A 65 13.92 14.63 -4.24
C ASP A 65 14.51 15.68 -5.20
N GLY A 66 13.78 16.78 -5.44
CA GLY A 66 14.21 17.86 -6.31
C GLY A 66 14.26 17.49 -7.80
N ARG A 67 13.41 16.55 -8.24
CA ARG A 67 13.44 15.94 -9.57
C ARG A 67 12.10 16.03 -10.28
N TYR A 68 12.12 15.76 -11.59
CA TYR A 68 10.94 15.67 -12.43
C TYR A 68 10.60 14.21 -12.73
N HIS A 69 9.36 13.81 -12.54
CA HIS A 69 8.84 12.49 -12.86
C HIS A 69 7.88 12.59 -14.03
N ALA A 70 8.25 11.99 -15.15
CA ALA A 70 7.38 11.80 -16.31
C ALA A 70 6.59 10.51 -16.16
N PHE A 71 5.27 10.60 -16.15
CA PHE A 71 4.35 9.46 -16.08
C PHE A 71 4.07 9.00 -17.51
N ILE A 72 4.37 7.74 -17.77
CA ILE A 72 4.26 7.09 -19.06
C ILE A 72 3.15 6.08 -19.00
N THR A 73 2.26 6.09 -19.99
CA THR A 73 1.11 5.19 -20.07
C THR A 73 1.03 4.56 -21.46
N SER A 74 0.36 3.42 -21.55
CA SER A 74 0.02 2.78 -22.82
C SER A 74 -1.51 2.64 -22.92
N PRO A 75 -2.16 3.16 -23.97
CA PRO A 75 -3.61 3.01 -24.16
C PRO A 75 -4.08 1.56 -24.32
N THR A 76 -3.18 0.66 -24.71
CA THR A 76 -3.48 -0.76 -24.94
C THR A 76 -3.08 -1.67 -23.80
N SER A 77 -2.43 -1.14 -22.75
CA SER A 77 -1.99 -1.89 -21.58
C SER A 77 -2.63 -1.34 -20.31
N ILE A 78 -3.25 -2.21 -19.52
CA ILE A 78 -3.82 -1.85 -18.21
C ILE A 78 -2.76 -1.88 -17.09
N ASP A 79 -1.65 -2.56 -17.32
CA ASP A 79 -0.55 -2.74 -16.35
C ASP A 79 0.76 -2.11 -16.85
N GLY A 80 0.74 -1.40 -17.99
CA GLY A 80 1.93 -0.88 -18.66
C GLY A 80 2.44 0.46 -18.14
N ASP A 81 1.83 1.04 -17.13
CA ASP A 81 2.18 2.38 -16.65
C ASP A 81 3.50 2.36 -15.87
N PHE A 82 4.37 3.35 -16.13
CA PHE A 82 5.61 3.52 -15.40
C PHE A 82 6.02 4.99 -15.31
N SER A 83 7.04 5.30 -14.53
CA SER A 83 7.59 6.64 -14.42
C SER A 83 9.05 6.70 -14.79
N VAL A 84 9.47 7.84 -15.38
CA VAL A 84 10.88 8.13 -15.68
C VAL A 84 11.27 9.39 -14.93
N CYS A 85 12.36 9.30 -14.17
CA CYS A 85 12.88 10.38 -13.36
C CYS A 85 13.99 11.14 -14.10
N PHE A 86 13.93 12.47 -14.07
CA PHE A 86 14.92 13.37 -14.66
C PHE A 86 15.39 14.42 -13.65
N SER A 87 16.67 14.78 -13.75
CA SER A 87 17.23 15.92 -13.01
C SER A 87 16.61 17.25 -13.46
N MET A 88 16.86 18.33 -12.73
CA MET A 88 16.47 19.69 -13.13
C MET A 88 17.11 20.14 -14.47
N LEU A 89 18.17 19.49 -14.93
CA LEU A 89 18.82 19.74 -16.21
C LEU A 89 18.32 18.82 -17.34
N GLY A 90 17.36 17.91 -17.05
CA GLY A 90 16.83 16.95 -17.99
C GLY A 90 17.72 15.71 -18.18
N GLU A 91 18.62 15.43 -17.24
CA GLU A 91 19.42 14.21 -17.27
C GLU A 91 18.58 13.04 -16.72
N TYR A 92 18.64 11.89 -17.39
CA TYR A 92 18.01 10.67 -16.92
C TYR A 92 18.60 10.22 -15.57
N CYS A 93 17.75 9.84 -14.63
CA CYS A 93 18.14 9.33 -13.33
C CYS A 93 17.85 7.83 -13.19
N TYR A 94 16.59 7.46 -13.32
CA TYR A 94 16.09 6.08 -13.28
C TYR A 94 14.67 6.03 -13.87
N ASP A 95 14.16 4.83 -14.10
CA ASP A 95 12.76 4.59 -14.41
C ASP A 95 12.22 3.40 -13.59
N THR A 96 10.90 3.20 -13.63
CA THR A 96 10.22 2.10 -12.95
C THR A 96 9.66 1.07 -13.94
N TYR A 97 10.23 0.96 -15.15
CA TYR A 97 9.76 0.04 -16.17
C TYR A 97 9.92 -1.44 -15.76
N ASP A 98 10.89 -1.73 -14.92
CA ASP A 98 11.06 -3.07 -14.34
C ASP A 98 9.79 -3.55 -13.61
N SER A 99 9.03 -2.63 -12.97
CA SER A 99 7.75 -2.98 -12.33
C SER A 99 6.69 -3.52 -13.32
N VAL A 100 6.78 -3.12 -14.60
CA VAL A 100 5.94 -3.67 -15.69
C VAL A 100 6.41 -5.07 -16.06
N LEU A 101 7.73 -5.26 -16.19
CA LEU A 101 8.33 -6.53 -16.64
C LEU A 101 8.23 -7.62 -15.58
N ASP A 102 8.43 -7.24 -14.31
CA ASP A 102 8.47 -8.17 -13.17
C ASP A 102 7.07 -8.47 -12.59
N GLY A 103 5.99 -7.91 -13.19
CA GLY A 103 4.61 -8.20 -12.78
C GLY A 103 4.09 -7.38 -11.60
N TRP A 104 4.90 -6.47 -11.02
CA TRP A 104 4.48 -5.67 -9.85
C TRP A 104 3.28 -4.77 -10.14
N ASN A 105 3.17 -4.20 -11.34
CA ASN A 105 2.01 -3.39 -11.72
C ASN A 105 0.72 -4.24 -11.76
N THR A 106 0.82 -5.46 -12.30
CA THR A 106 -0.30 -6.40 -12.30
C THR A 106 -0.70 -6.77 -10.87
N ALA A 107 0.26 -7.07 -10.01
CA ALA A 107 0.01 -7.38 -8.60
C ALA A 107 -0.68 -6.22 -7.88
N GLN A 108 -0.17 -4.98 -8.04
CA GLN A 108 -0.76 -3.77 -7.43
C GLN A 108 -2.19 -3.51 -7.90
N ARG A 109 -2.48 -3.75 -9.19
CA ARG A 109 -3.85 -3.64 -9.71
C ARG A 109 -4.76 -4.66 -9.05
N LEU A 110 -4.37 -5.94 -9.03
CA LEU A 110 -5.16 -7.02 -8.43
C LEU A 110 -5.38 -6.80 -6.93
N GLU A 111 -4.36 -6.38 -6.20
CA GLU A 111 -4.47 -6.01 -4.80
C GLU A 111 -5.45 -4.85 -4.60
N SER A 112 -5.36 -3.80 -5.43
CA SER A 112 -6.30 -2.68 -5.40
C SER A 112 -7.74 -3.08 -5.72
N GLU A 113 -7.94 -4.00 -6.67
CA GLU A 113 -9.26 -4.54 -7.02
C GLU A 113 -9.85 -5.36 -5.86
N TYR A 114 -9.05 -6.25 -5.26
CA TYR A 114 -9.49 -7.03 -4.11
C TYR A 114 -9.78 -6.17 -2.88
N ARG A 115 -8.92 -5.19 -2.60
CA ARG A 115 -9.13 -4.22 -1.52
C ARG A 115 -10.44 -3.45 -1.71
N LYS A 116 -10.71 -2.92 -2.91
CA LYS A 116 -11.99 -2.25 -3.20
C LYS A 116 -13.19 -3.15 -2.98
N LEU A 117 -13.06 -4.44 -3.29
CA LEU A 117 -14.12 -5.42 -3.08
C LEU A 117 -14.38 -5.64 -1.58
N THR A 118 -13.34 -5.88 -0.78
CA THR A 118 -13.45 -6.06 0.68
C THR A 118 -13.88 -4.78 1.39
N ASP A 119 -13.47 -3.61 0.91
CA ASP A 119 -13.87 -2.30 1.43
C ASP A 119 -15.39 -2.06 1.34
N THR A 120 -16.10 -2.75 0.45
CA THR A 120 -17.58 -2.67 0.39
C THR A 120 -18.25 -3.20 1.65
N ILE A 121 -17.59 -4.09 2.39
CA ILE A 121 -18.03 -4.59 3.70
C ILE A 121 -17.36 -3.81 4.82
N LEU A 122 -16.03 -3.73 4.78
CA LEU A 122 -15.22 -3.24 5.89
C LEU A 122 -15.36 -1.73 6.13
N ASN A 123 -15.78 -0.96 5.11
CA ASN A 123 -16.07 0.46 5.20
C ASN A 123 -17.58 0.77 5.12
N ASP A 124 -18.46 -0.24 5.23
CA ASP A 124 -19.91 0.00 5.28
C ASP A 124 -20.25 0.72 6.59
N PRO A 125 -20.96 1.87 6.54
CA PRO A 125 -21.43 2.54 7.76
C PRO A 125 -22.36 1.69 8.66
N ALA A 126 -22.93 0.62 8.13
CA ALA A 126 -23.74 -0.33 8.87
C ALA A 126 -22.92 -1.45 9.55
N LEU A 127 -21.60 -1.51 9.31
CA LEU A 127 -20.72 -2.47 9.97
C LEU A 127 -20.82 -2.28 11.49
N PRO A 128 -21.11 -3.34 12.27
CA PRO A 128 -21.24 -3.22 13.73
C PRO A 128 -19.90 -3.02 14.46
N TYR A 129 -18.82 -3.06 13.72
CA TYR A 129 -17.45 -2.88 14.22
C TYR A 129 -16.88 -1.56 13.71
N ASP A 130 -16.35 -0.72 14.62
CA ASP A 130 -15.87 0.61 14.26
C ASP A 130 -14.56 0.53 13.46
N ASN A 131 -14.61 0.94 12.19
CA ASN A 131 -13.45 1.11 11.31
C ASN A 131 -13.16 2.60 11.03
N THR A 132 -13.78 3.52 11.75
CA THR A 132 -13.66 4.97 11.50
C THR A 132 -12.55 5.63 12.31
N GLN A 133 -12.03 4.98 13.33
CA GLN A 133 -10.95 5.52 14.16
C GLN A 133 -9.62 5.49 13.41
N ILE A 134 -8.78 6.50 13.65
CA ILE A 134 -7.44 6.65 13.02
C ILE A 134 -6.56 5.39 13.21
N TYR A 135 -6.87 4.56 14.18
CA TYR A 135 -6.10 3.38 14.55
C TYR A 135 -6.83 2.04 14.29
N SER A 136 -8.09 2.10 13.84
CA SER A 136 -8.80 0.91 13.38
C SER A 136 -8.29 0.55 12.00
N ILE A 137 -7.73 -0.65 11.86
CA ILE A 137 -7.18 -1.13 10.60
C ILE A 137 -7.97 -2.37 10.21
N MET A 138 -8.86 -2.21 9.22
CA MET A 138 -9.56 -3.32 8.61
C MET A 138 -9.45 -3.21 7.11
N PHE A 139 -8.85 -4.20 6.49
CA PHE A 139 -8.73 -4.26 5.02
C PHE A 139 -8.45 -5.68 4.55
N GLY A 140 -8.76 -5.92 3.28
CA GLY A 140 -8.32 -7.13 2.58
C GLY A 140 -7.12 -6.84 1.67
N ARG A 141 -6.26 -7.83 1.50
CA ARG A 141 -5.15 -7.85 0.55
C ARG A 141 -5.07 -9.21 -0.14
N LEU A 142 -4.35 -9.27 -1.25
CA LEU A 142 -3.92 -10.54 -1.84
C LEU A 142 -2.48 -10.83 -1.39
N GLU A 143 -2.21 -12.05 -0.99
CA GLU A 143 -0.87 -12.50 -0.68
C GLU A 143 -0.16 -12.85 -1.99
N ILE A 144 0.62 -11.89 -2.53
CA ILE A 144 1.39 -12.01 -3.78
C ILE A 144 2.83 -11.69 -3.46
N TYR A 145 3.75 -12.63 -3.69
CA TYR A 145 5.16 -12.49 -3.35
C TYR A 145 6.06 -12.92 -4.51
N PRO A 146 7.24 -12.28 -4.68
CA PRO A 146 8.22 -12.73 -5.64
C PRO A 146 8.84 -14.05 -5.20
N LYS A 147 9.35 -14.82 -6.15
CA LYS A 147 9.95 -16.13 -5.91
C LYS A 147 11.06 -16.10 -4.86
N GLU A 148 11.87 -15.05 -4.85
CA GLU A 148 12.95 -14.86 -3.89
C GLU A 148 12.46 -14.85 -2.43
N ALA A 149 11.23 -14.36 -2.19
CA ALA A 149 10.65 -14.37 -0.85
C ALA A 149 10.31 -15.78 -0.37
N PHE A 150 9.90 -16.69 -1.27
CA PHE A 150 9.66 -18.11 -0.93
C PHE A 150 10.97 -18.90 -0.75
N GLU A 151 12.06 -18.45 -1.37
CA GLU A 151 13.38 -19.10 -1.30
C GLU A 151 14.26 -18.55 -0.16
N ASP A 152 13.89 -17.43 0.45
CA ASP A 152 14.62 -16.84 1.58
C ASP A 152 14.35 -17.63 2.87
N PRO A 153 15.36 -18.33 3.43
CA PRO A 153 15.18 -19.10 4.66
C PRO A 153 14.89 -18.22 5.90
N ASN A 154 15.06 -16.90 5.79
CA ASN A 154 14.76 -15.96 6.85
C ASN A 154 13.41 -15.26 6.66
N ALA A 155 12.74 -15.47 5.52
CA ALA A 155 11.39 -14.99 5.32
C ALA A 155 10.43 -15.81 6.17
N THR A 156 9.90 -15.20 7.23
CA THR A 156 9.00 -15.86 8.19
C THR A 156 7.54 -15.47 7.95
N ASP A 157 7.27 -14.61 6.97
CA ASP A 157 6.01 -13.93 6.74
C ASP A 157 5.35 -14.23 5.37
N VAL A 158 5.94 -15.16 4.58
CA VAL A 158 5.35 -15.61 3.30
C VAL A 158 4.44 -16.82 3.55
N PRO A 159 3.12 -16.67 3.43
CA PRO A 159 2.22 -17.78 3.66
C PRO A 159 2.28 -18.81 2.52
N GLU A 160 2.09 -20.09 2.84
CA GLU A 160 2.13 -21.18 1.85
C GLU A 160 1.09 -21.03 0.72
N TYR A 161 -0.01 -20.33 0.98
CA TYR A 161 -1.08 -20.09 0.02
C TYR A 161 -0.85 -18.86 -0.88
N ALA A 162 0.25 -18.14 -0.70
CA ALA A 162 0.54 -16.96 -1.50
C ALA A 162 0.70 -17.29 -3.00
N ILE A 163 0.40 -16.32 -3.83
CA ILE A 163 0.57 -16.38 -5.28
C ILE A 163 1.98 -15.95 -5.62
N LEU A 164 2.66 -16.67 -6.51
CA LEU A 164 3.92 -16.23 -7.07
C LEU A 164 3.70 -15.02 -8.00
N LEU A 165 4.48 -13.98 -7.80
CA LEU A 165 4.44 -12.77 -8.63
C LEU A 165 4.70 -13.11 -10.12
N GLU A 166 5.63 -14.01 -10.37
CA GLU A 166 6.04 -14.47 -11.70
C GLU A 166 4.96 -15.29 -12.43
N ASP A 167 3.95 -15.78 -11.71
CA ASP A 167 2.79 -16.46 -12.31
C ASP A 167 1.75 -15.47 -12.86
N LEU A 168 1.92 -14.18 -12.60
CA LEU A 168 1.02 -13.15 -13.09
C LEU A 168 1.37 -12.74 -14.54
N GLU A 169 0.36 -12.74 -15.39
CA GLU A 169 0.50 -12.35 -16.79
C GLU A 169 0.10 -10.87 -16.97
N LEU A 170 0.97 -10.10 -17.59
CA LEU A 170 0.73 -8.70 -17.92
C LEU A 170 -0.58 -8.53 -18.73
N ASN A 171 -1.39 -7.56 -18.35
CA ASN A 171 -2.68 -7.23 -18.99
C ASN A 171 -3.76 -8.32 -18.91
N LYS A 172 -3.53 -9.41 -18.22
CA LYS A 172 -4.54 -10.44 -18.03
C LYS A 172 -5.64 -9.96 -17.09
N ILE A 173 -6.89 -10.16 -17.49
CA ILE A 173 -8.05 -9.96 -16.63
C ILE A 173 -8.23 -11.22 -15.78
N TYR A 174 -8.12 -11.06 -14.48
CA TYR A 174 -8.30 -12.12 -13.51
C TYR A 174 -9.69 -12.05 -12.87
N ASN A 175 -10.22 -13.20 -12.46
CA ASN A 175 -11.39 -13.22 -11.59
C ASN A 175 -10.92 -12.92 -10.15
N ILE A 176 -11.19 -11.71 -9.68
CA ILE A 176 -10.71 -11.25 -8.37
C ILE A 176 -11.26 -12.08 -7.20
N LYS A 177 -12.47 -12.65 -7.33
CA LYS A 177 -13.04 -13.54 -6.32
C LYS A 177 -12.33 -14.88 -6.26
N GLU A 178 -11.93 -15.44 -7.41
CA GLU A 178 -11.12 -16.67 -7.43
C GLU A 178 -9.75 -16.45 -6.81
N LEU A 179 -9.12 -15.29 -7.05
CA LEU A 179 -7.88 -14.92 -6.37
C LEU A 179 -8.09 -14.73 -4.87
N GLY A 180 -9.18 -14.08 -4.46
CA GLY A 180 -9.57 -13.94 -3.06
C GLY A 180 -9.74 -15.28 -2.34
N ALA A 181 -10.42 -16.26 -3.00
CA ALA A 181 -10.56 -17.60 -2.46
C ALA A 181 -9.23 -18.35 -2.33
N LYS A 182 -8.22 -18.02 -3.16
CA LYS A 182 -6.90 -18.67 -3.16
C LYS A 182 -5.91 -17.99 -2.22
N ALA A 183 -5.88 -16.67 -2.17
CA ALA A 183 -4.84 -15.90 -1.50
C ALA A 183 -5.36 -14.59 -0.90
N GLY A 184 -6.67 -14.46 -0.72
CA GLY A 184 -7.27 -13.32 -0.03
C GLY A 184 -7.01 -13.37 1.46
N HIS A 185 -6.48 -12.31 2.03
CA HIS A 185 -6.15 -12.20 3.44
C HIS A 185 -6.84 -10.96 4.03
N LEU A 186 -7.59 -11.14 5.10
CA LEU A 186 -8.22 -10.06 5.84
C LEU A 186 -7.36 -9.66 7.04
N ILE A 187 -7.08 -8.40 7.19
CA ILE A 187 -6.44 -7.83 8.39
C ILE A 187 -7.52 -7.08 9.17
N LEU A 188 -7.84 -7.56 10.36
CA LEU A 188 -8.96 -7.07 11.16
C LEU A 188 -8.49 -6.69 12.57
N TYR A 189 -8.47 -5.39 12.88
CA TYR A 189 -8.26 -4.87 14.23
C TYR A 189 -9.60 -4.36 14.76
N VAL A 190 -10.16 -5.07 15.72
CA VAL A 190 -11.49 -4.80 16.28
C VAL A 190 -11.35 -4.26 17.69
N ASP A 191 -11.91 -3.08 17.93
CA ASP A 191 -12.01 -2.51 19.26
C ASP A 191 -13.28 -3.01 19.94
N ASN A 192 -13.19 -3.57 21.16
CA ASN A 192 -14.31 -4.10 21.94
C ASN A 192 -14.06 -3.93 23.45
N ASP A 193 -15.13 -3.76 24.22
CA ASP A 193 -15.04 -3.65 25.68
C ASP A 193 -14.74 -5.00 26.38
N THR A 194 -15.02 -6.12 25.71
CA THR A 194 -14.78 -7.47 26.21
C THR A 194 -13.71 -8.16 25.39
N ILE A 195 -12.62 -8.55 26.04
CA ILE A 195 -11.52 -9.30 25.43
C ILE A 195 -11.61 -10.75 25.94
N SER A 196 -12.17 -11.64 25.11
CA SER A 196 -12.29 -13.07 25.44
C SER A 196 -12.28 -13.93 24.18
N VAL A 197 -11.97 -15.22 24.34
CA VAL A 197 -11.98 -16.20 23.25
C VAL A 197 -13.38 -16.36 22.65
N GLU A 198 -14.41 -16.36 23.49
CA GLU A 198 -15.81 -16.48 23.07
C GLU A 198 -16.25 -15.27 22.25
N GLU A 199 -15.86 -14.05 22.66
CA GLU A 199 -16.17 -12.84 21.92
C GLU A 199 -15.39 -12.79 20.60
N THR A 200 -14.13 -13.21 20.59
CA THR A 200 -13.34 -13.39 19.38
C THR A 200 -14.03 -14.34 18.39
N ALA A 201 -14.48 -15.51 18.88
CA ALA A 201 -15.19 -16.50 18.07
C ALA A 201 -16.47 -15.93 17.46
N ARG A 202 -17.26 -15.22 18.26
CA ARG A 202 -18.51 -14.58 17.81
C ARG A 202 -18.24 -13.58 16.69
N ILE A 203 -17.25 -12.69 16.88
CA ILE A 203 -16.90 -11.66 15.90
C ILE A 203 -16.35 -12.26 14.59
N MET A 204 -15.49 -13.29 14.70
CA MET A 204 -14.97 -13.98 13.51
C MET A 204 -16.08 -14.67 12.70
N LEU A 205 -17.07 -15.27 13.36
CA LEU A 205 -18.24 -15.85 12.69
C LEU A 205 -19.10 -14.77 12.01
N ASP A 206 -19.27 -13.60 12.66
CA ASP A 206 -19.99 -12.49 12.06
C ASP A 206 -19.30 -12.00 10.78
N PHE A 207 -17.96 -11.80 10.81
CA PHE A 207 -17.21 -11.43 9.59
C PHE A 207 -17.35 -12.49 8.51
N ARG A 208 -17.19 -13.76 8.84
CA ARG A 208 -17.40 -14.85 7.88
C ARG A 208 -18.79 -14.76 7.24
N SER A 209 -19.85 -14.60 8.04
CA SER A 209 -21.23 -14.52 7.53
C SER A 209 -21.40 -13.33 6.60
N MET A 210 -20.89 -12.14 6.96
CA MET A 210 -20.96 -10.94 6.12
C MET A 210 -20.27 -11.12 4.78
N PHE A 211 -19.08 -11.73 4.77
CA PHE A 211 -18.33 -12.00 3.56
C PHE A 211 -18.99 -13.07 2.67
N ASP A 212 -19.56 -14.13 3.30
CA ASP A 212 -20.33 -15.16 2.59
C ASP A 212 -21.61 -14.58 1.95
N GLU A 213 -22.36 -13.75 2.67
CA GLU A 213 -23.58 -13.10 2.17
C GLU A 213 -23.28 -12.15 1.00
N ALA A 214 -22.13 -11.50 1.00
CA ALA A 214 -21.68 -10.62 -0.09
C ALA A 214 -21.02 -11.39 -1.25
N ASP A 215 -20.82 -12.68 -1.13
CA ASP A 215 -20.07 -13.52 -2.09
C ASP A 215 -18.65 -12.95 -2.35
N ILE A 216 -17.95 -12.56 -1.27
CA ILE A 216 -16.57 -12.06 -1.29
C ILE A 216 -15.67 -13.06 -0.55
N PRO A 217 -15.01 -13.98 -1.26
CA PRO A 217 -14.19 -15.00 -0.64
C PRO A 217 -12.85 -14.43 -0.11
N PHE A 218 -12.37 -15.01 0.98
CA PHE A 218 -11.01 -14.86 1.48
C PHE A 218 -10.46 -16.23 1.90
N TYR A 219 -9.15 -16.33 2.02
CA TYR A 219 -8.47 -17.58 2.39
C TYR A 219 -8.10 -17.63 3.88
N ALA A 220 -7.59 -16.52 4.41
CA ALA A 220 -7.16 -16.41 5.79
C ALA A 220 -7.46 -15.03 6.38
N MET A 221 -7.34 -14.89 7.70
CA MET A 221 -7.39 -13.61 8.37
C MET A 221 -6.37 -13.49 9.50
N ASP A 222 -5.82 -12.28 9.66
CA ASP A 222 -5.22 -11.82 10.90
C ASP A 222 -6.30 -11.11 11.72
N PHE A 223 -6.45 -11.49 12.97
CA PHE A 223 -7.47 -10.94 13.83
C PHE A 223 -6.87 -10.43 15.14
N VAL A 224 -7.18 -9.18 15.49
CA VAL A 224 -6.77 -8.57 16.75
C VAL A 224 -8.01 -8.01 17.44
N LEU A 225 -8.35 -8.55 18.61
CA LEU A 225 -9.37 -8.01 19.50
C LEU A 225 -8.67 -7.27 20.64
N ARG A 226 -8.99 -6.00 20.81
CA ARG A 226 -8.37 -5.14 21.82
C ARG A 226 -9.35 -4.13 22.38
N HIS A 227 -9.01 -3.55 23.54
CA HIS A 227 -9.77 -2.43 24.08
C HIS A 227 -9.67 -1.16 23.19
N PRO A 228 -10.76 -0.36 23.11
CA PRO A 228 -10.71 0.95 22.51
C PRO A 228 -9.62 1.81 23.14
N ARG A 229 -8.92 2.60 22.32
CA ARG A 229 -7.94 3.54 22.86
C ARG A 229 -8.61 4.58 23.75
N THR A 230 -7.92 4.96 24.80
CA THR A 230 -8.34 6.05 25.68
C THR A 230 -8.28 7.40 24.96
N GLU A 231 -8.95 8.44 25.49
CA GLU A 231 -8.97 9.78 24.89
C GLU A 231 -7.56 10.41 24.70
N ASP A 232 -6.59 10.02 25.53
CA ASP A 232 -5.18 10.42 25.41
C ASP A 232 -4.37 9.52 24.44
N GLY A 233 -5.03 8.62 23.72
CA GLY A 233 -4.44 7.79 22.66
C GLY A 233 -3.67 6.57 23.16
N LYS A 234 -3.73 6.23 24.45
CA LYS A 234 -3.08 5.03 24.98
C LYS A 234 -3.92 3.80 24.69
N SER A 235 -3.24 2.73 24.34
CA SER A 235 -3.82 1.38 24.24
C SER A 235 -3.64 0.66 25.57
N ASP A 236 -4.57 -0.21 25.92
CA ASP A 236 -4.37 -1.25 26.91
C ASP A 236 -3.45 -2.33 26.33
N ASP A 237 -2.73 -3.03 27.22
CA ASP A 237 -1.86 -4.15 26.84
C ASP A 237 -2.66 -5.47 26.67
N GLU A 238 -3.95 -5.48 27.08
CA GLU A 238 -4.81 -6.64 26.94
C GLU A 238 -5.35 -6.73 25.52
N GLU A 239 -4.89 -7.75 24.79
CA GLU A 239 -5.39 -8.06 23.44
C GLU A 239 -5.36 -9.56 23.15
N ILE A 240 -6.25 -10.01 22.29
CA ILE A 240 -6.16 -11.32 21.64
C ILE A 240 -5.69 -11.11 20.21
N ARG A 241 -4.58 -11.77 19.85
CA ARG A 241 -3.98 -11.69 18.53
C ARG A 241 -3.85 -13.06 17.91
N ILE A 242 -4.31 -13.19 16.67
CA ILE A 242 -4.28 -14.41 15.88
C ILE A 242 -3.78 -14.05 14.49
N ASN A 243 -2.80 -14.77 13.98
CA ASN A 243 -2.29 -14.59 12.63
C ASN A 243 -2.67 -15.80 11.75
N ASP A 244 -2.89 -15.56 10.47
CA ASP A 244 -3.12 -16.58 9.43
C ASP A 244 -4.24 -17.60 9.76
N PHE A 245 -5.32 -17.16 10.41
CA PHE A 245 -6.44 -18.06 10.71
C PHE A 245 -7.23 -18.38 9.44
N LEU A 246 -7.30 -19.65 9.06
CA LEU A 246 -7.86 -20.06 7.78
C LEU A 246 -9.40 -19.94 7.77
N TYR A 247 -9.97 -19.46 6.66
CA TYR A 247 -11.41 -19.39 6.44
C TYR A 247 -12.14 -20.70 6.73
N GLN A 248 -11.56 -21.83 6.29
CA GLN A 248 -12.15 -23.16 6.49
C GLN A 248 -12.29 -23.54 7.96
N ASP A 249 -11.52 -22.95 8.86
CA ASP A 249 -11.49 -23.22 10.30
C ASP A 249 -12.42 -22.30 11.10
N ILE A 250 -13.10 -21.33 10.45
CA ILE A 250 -14.06 -20.43 11.08
C ILE A 250 -15.46 -21.06 11.02
N TYR A 251 -15.78 -21.97 11.96
CA TYR A 251 -17.11 -22.57 12.14
C TYR A 251 -17.39 -22.84 13.60
N GLU A 252 -18.69 -22.84 14.01
CA GLU A 252 -19.11 -22.82 15.41
C GLU A 252 -18.53 -23.94 16.26
N GLU A 253 -18.61 -25.21 15.78
CA GLU A 253 -18.19 -26.37 16.58
C GLU A 253 -16.69 -26.34 16.89
N GLY A 254 -16.34 -26.19 18.18
CA GLY A 254 -14.94 -26.17 18.64
C GLY A 254 -14.12 -24.96 18.20
N LEU A 255 -14.76 -23.85 17.79
CA LEU A 255 -14.05 -22.65 17.36
C LEU A 255 -13.20 -22.03 18.47
N ALA A 256 -13.71 -22.01 19.71
CA ALA A 256 -12.97 -21.51 20.86
C ALA A 256 -11.65 -22.26 21.08
N ASP A 257 -11.67 -23.59 21.00
CA ASP A 257 -10.45 -24.41 21.14
C ASP A 257 -9.42 -24.11 20.01
N ARG A 258 -9.90 -23.94 18.76
CA ARG A 258 -9.03 -23.56 17.63
C ARG A 258 -8.42 -22.18 17.80
N ILE A 259 -9.17 -21.22 18.35
CA ILE A 259 -8.72 -19.89 18.66
C ILE A 259 -7.64 -19.92 19.75
N GLU A 260 -7.83 -20.67 20.84
CA GLU A 260 -6.81 -20.82 21.88
C GLU A 260 -5.49 -21.38 21.31
N ILE A 261 -5.56 -22.40 20.46
CA ILE A 261 -4.39 -22.95 19.77
C ILE A 261 -3.72 -21.87 18.88
N ALA A 262 -4.49 -21.11 18.14
CA ALA A 262 -3.98 -20.07 17.26
C ALA A 262 -3.31 -18.91 18.05
N ILE A 263 -3.84 -18.55 19.21
CA ILE A 263 -3.22 -17.58 20.13
C ILE A 263 -1.83 -18.06 20.59
N GLU A 264 -1.74 -19.34 21.01
CA GLU A 264 -0.46 -19.92 21.42
C GLU A 264 0.56 -19.95 20.27
N GLN A 265 0.13 -20.33 19.06
CA GLN A 265 0.98 -20.35 17.86
C GLN A 265 1.46 -18.94 17.50
N THR A 266 0.58 -17.94 17.54
CA THR A 266 0.92 -16.55 17.28
C THR A 266 1.91 -16.00 18.31
N ALA A 267 1.71 -16.30 19.60
CA ALA A 267 2.64 -15.91 20.66
C ALA A 267 4.03 -16.57 20.50
N ALA A 268 4.07 -17.85 20.14
CA ALA A 268 5.31 -18.56 19.85
C ALA A 268 6.06 -17.96 18.65
N TYR A 269 5.34 -17.59 17.60
CA TYR A 269 5.91 -16.92 16.42
C TYR A 269 6.59 -15.59 16.79
N TYR A 270 5.92 -14.71 17.53
CA TYR A 270 6.53 -13.43 17.94
C TYR A 270 7.71 -13.63 18.92
N ALA A 271 7.65 -14.61 19.81
CA ALA A 271 8.75 -14.94 20.70
C ALA A 271 9.99 -15.43 19.93
N MET A 272 9.80 -16.16 18.81
CA MET A 272 10.87 -16.56 17.91
C MET A 272 11.50 -15.36 17.20
N LEU A 273 10.68 -14.44 16.67
CA LEU A 273 11.17 -13.23 16.00
C LEU A 273 12.00 -12.33 16.93
N ASP A 274 11.62 -12.23 18.21
CA ASP A 274 12.36 -11.44 19.18
C ASP A 274 13.72 -12.04 19.54
N GLN A 275 13.90 -13.36 19.40
CA GLN A 275 15.20 -14.03 19.57
C GLN A 275 16.14 -13.87 18.36
N MET A 276 15.59 -13.52 17.18
CA MET A 276 16.38 -13.32 15.95
C MET A 276 16.93 -11.89 15.81
N LYS A 277 16.46 -10.95 16.64
CA LYS A 277 16.94 -9.54 16.71
C LYS A 277 18.16 -9.41 17.58
#